data_5ea79cf5be3ce645fcdfea9ad72bd186
#
_entry.id   5ea79cf5be3ce645fcdfea9ad72bd186
#
_cell.length_a   1.000
_cell.length_b   1.000
_cell.length_c   1.000
_cell.angle_alpha   90.00
_cell.angle_beta   90.00
_cell.angle_gamma   90.00
#
_symmetry.space_group_name_H-M   'P 1'
#
loop_
_entity.id
_entity.type
_entity.pdbx_description
1 polymer ?
#
loop_
_entity_poly.entity_id
_entity_poly.type
_entity_poly.pdbx_seq_one_letter_code
_entity_poly.pdbx_strand_id
1 'polypeptide(L)'
;MTPRSRAAAIAGLPLSLFGVHILADDRLGGERVIAMGRVVGDGALNFELVDIAVDPGYQGRGLGSAIMSAIMEYLDEAAPKGAYITLMADVPELYLKFGFKFSRPASEGMYLLQP
;
A
#
# COMPACT_ATOMS: atom_id res chain seq x y z
N MET A 1 -5.89 10.77 -7.48
CA MET A 1 -5.41 9.58 -8.23
C MET A 1 -6.34 9.32 -9.40
N THR A 2 -5.78 9.03 -10.56
CA THR A 2 -6.58 8.64 -11.72
C THR A 2 -7.22 7.27 -11.50
N PRO A 3 -8.54 7.14 -11.65
CA PRO A 3 -9.18 5.84 -11.49
C PRO A 3 -8.62 4.79 -12.46
N ARG A 4 -8.44 3.58 -11.97
CA ARG A 4 -8.04 2.43 -12.79
C ARG A 4 -9.26 1.78 -13.39
N SER A 5 -9.11 1.16 -14.56
CA SER A 5 -10.20 0.41 -15.14
C SER A 5 -10.50 -0.85 -14.33
N ARG A 6 -11.76 -1.31 -14.40
CA ARG A 6 -12.14 -2.55 -13.74
C ARG A 6 -11.36 -3.74 -14.29
N ALA A 7 -11.14 -3.76 -15.62
CA ALA A 7 -10.37 -4.83 -16.25
C ALA A 7 -8.93 -4.90 -15.73
N ALA A 8 -8.28 -3.74 -15.57
CA ALA A 8 -6.94 -3.69 -15.01
C ALA A 8 -6.90 -4.16 -13.56
N ALA A 9 -7.91 -3.81 -12.76
CA ALA A 9 -8.00 -4.26 -11.38
C ALA A 9 -8.20 -5.78 -11.29
N ILE A 10 -9.08 -6.33 -12.11
CA ILE A 10 -9.32 -7.78 -12.14
C ILE A 10 -8.04 -8.53 -12.51
N ALA A 11 -7.27 -7.99 -13.46
CA ALA A 11 -6.01 -8.62 -13.86
C ALA A 11 -4.89 -8.45 -12.82
N GLY A 12 -4.80 -7.29 -12.21
CA GLY A 12 -3.64 -6.91 -11.38
C GLY A 12 -3.74 -7.28 -9.91
N LEU A 13 -4.91 -7.10 -9.29
CA LEU A 13 -5.02 -7.33 -7.84
C LEU A 13 -4.66 -8.76 -7.42
N PRO A 14 -5.06 -9.82 -8.14
CA PRO A 14 -4.66 -11.18 -7.77
C PRO A 14 -3.17 -11.46 -7.85
N LEU A 15 -2.40 -10.60 -8.52
CA LEU A 15 -0.95 -10.74 -8.63
C LEU A 15 -0.19 -10.05 -7.52
N SER A 16 -0.88 -9.49 -6.54
CA SER A 16 -0.23 -8.91 -5.36
C SER A 16 0.51 -9.97 -4.58
N LEU A 17 1.69 -9.64 -4.07
CA LEU A 17 2.41 -10.51 -3.13
C LEU A 17 1.67 -10.58 -1.80
N PHE A 18 1.07 -9.49 -1.39
CA PHE A 18 0.31 -9.36 -0.14
C PHE A 18 -0.73 -8.27 -0.30
N GLY A 19 -1.88 -8.48 0.27
CA GLY A 19 -2.93 -7.48 0.33
C GLY A 19 -3.61 -7.48 1.68
N VAL A 20 -4.01 -6.31 2.13
CA VAL A 20 -4.72 -6.13 3.39
C VAL A 20 -5.81 -5.09 3.20
N HIS A 21 -6.93 -5.32 3.84
CA HIS A 21 -8.02 -4.35 3.84
C HIS A 21 -8.79 -4.40 5.15
N ILE A 22 -9.48 -3.30 5.44
CA ILE A 22 -10.32 -3.16 6.62
C ILE A 22 -11.74 -2.95 6.13
N LEU A 23 -12.67 -3.70 6.71
CA LEU A 23 -14.08 -3.63 6.38
C LEU A 23 -14.84 -2.88 7.48
N ALA A 24 -15.89 -2.18 7.06
CA ALA A 24 -16.87 -1.61 7.97
C ALA A 24 -18.26 -2.01 7.49
N ASP A 25 -19.17 -2.19 8.45
CA ASP A 25 -20.56 -2.46 8.13
C ASP A 25 -21.18 -1.20 7.51
N ASP A 26 -21.97 -1.38 6.47
CA ASP A 26 -22.83 -0.32 5.98
C ASP A 26 -24.19 -0.38 6.67
N ARG A 27 -25.01 0.66 6.46
CA ARG A 27 -26.33 0.75 7.11
C ARG A 27 -27.36 -0.22 6.52
N LEU A 28 -27.01 -0.90 5.44
CA LEU A 28 -27.90 -1.81 4.73
C LEU A 28 -27.57 -3.28 5.02
N GLY A 29 -26.73 -3.54 6.05
CA GLY A 29 -26.37 -4.89 6.43
C GLY A 29 -25.25 -5.51 5.59
N GLY A 30 -24.61 -4.72 4.72
CA GLY A 30 -23.45 -5.16 3.95
C GLY A 30 -22.14 -4.69 4.56
N GLU A 31 -21.06 -5.04 3.92
CA GLU A 31 -19.71 -4.61 4.30
C GLU A 31 -19.07 -3.86 3.14
N ARG A 32 -18.23 -2.89 3.48
CA ARG A 32 -17.44 -2.19 2.46
C ARG A 32 -16.02 -2.00 2.93
N VAL A 33 -15.09 -1.95 1.97
CA VAL A 33 -13.69 -1.69 2.26
C VAL A 33 -13.52 -0.21 2.56
N ILE A 34 -12.97 0.10 3.73
CA ILE A 34 -12.71 1.48 4.17
C ILE A 34 -11.24 1.82 4.23
N ALA A 35 -10.36 0.84 4.16
CA ALA A 35 -8.93 1.02 4.09
C ALA A 35 -8.30 -0.17 3.38
N MET A 36 -7.21 0.07 2.69
CA MET A 36 -6.50 -0.99 2.00
C MET A 36 -5.02 -0.65 1.83
N GLY A 37 -4.26 -1.66 1.51
CA GLY A 37 -2.88 -1.54 1.06
C GLY A 37 -2.45 -2.87 0.46
N ARG A 38 -1.44 -2.83 -0.40
CA ARG A 38 -0.90 -4.05 -0.97
C ARG A 38 0.58 -3.91 -1.28
N VAL A 39 1.23 -5.05 -1.48
CA VAL A 39 2.65 -5.13 -1.83
C VAL A 39 2.77 -5.85 -3.16
N VAL A 40 3.55 -5.30 -4.06
CA VAL A 40 3.89 -5.91 -5.35
C VAL A 40 5.41 -6.02 -5.46
N GLY A 41 5.90 -6.85 -6.38
CA GLY A 41 7.32 -7.03 -6.61
C GLY A 41 7.64 -8.43 -7.09
N ASP A 42 8.94 -8.76 -7.09
CA ASP A 42 9.39 -10.09 -7.48
C ASP A 42 9.39 -11.10 -6.31
N GLY A 43 9.11 -10.64 -5.11
CA GLY A 43 9.07 -11.50 -3.93
C GLY A 43 10.42 -11.82 -3.32
N ALA A 44 11.49 -11.23 -3.82
CA ALA A 44 12.85 -11.52 -3.35
C ALA A 44 13.75 -10.30 -3.28
N LEU A 45 13.93 -9.60 -4.39
CA LEU A 45 14.86 -8.46 -4.48
C LEU A 45 14.17 -7.13 -4.28
N ASN A 46 12.94 -7.02 -4.77
CA ASN A 46 12.20 -5.76 -4.79
C ASN A 46 10.78 -5.97 -4.30
N PHE A 47 10.37 -5.08 -3.41
CA PHE A 47 9.00 -5.00 -2.90
C PHE A 47 8.57 -3.55 -2.99
N GLU A 48 7.37 -3.31 -3.47
CA GLU A 48 6.81 -1.95 -3.52
C GLU A 48 5.45 -1.94 -2.83
N LEU A 49 5.26 -0.99 -1.92
CA LEU A 49 3.98 -0.74 -1.29
C LEU A 49 3.15 0.16 -2.21
N VAL A 50 1.95 -0.27 -2.52
CA VAL A 50 1.06 0.45 -3.43
C VAL A 50 -0.37 0.46 -2.91
N ASP A 51 -1.16 1.40 -3.40
CA ASP A 51 -2.60 1.49 -3.14
C ASP A 51 -2.94 1.55 -1.64
N ILE A 52 -2.09 2.22 -0.86
CA ILE A 52 -2.39 2.47 0.55
C ILE A 52 -3.37 3.63 0.62
N ALA A 53 -4.58 3.34 1.05
CA ALA A 53 -5.66 4.31 1.06
C ALA A 53 -6.61 4.09 2.23
N VAL A 54 -7.14 5.19 2.75
CA VAL A 54 -8.18 5.18 3.79
C VAL A 54 -9.33 6.04 3.28
N ASP A 55 -10.55 5.50 3.36
CA ASP A 55 -11.76 6.24 2.99
C ASP A 55 -11.80 7.56 3.76
N PRO A 56 -12.09 8.70 3.07
CA PRO A 56 -12.10 10.01 3.73
C PRO A 56 -12.97 10.08 4.99
N GLY A 57 -14.08 9.36 5.04
CA GLY A 57 -14.95 9.33 6.21
C GLY A 57 -14.37 8.58 7.42
N TYR A 58 -13.25 7.90 7.24
CA TYR A 58 -12.61 7.09 8.28
C TYR A 58 -11.18 7.52 8.59
N GLN A 59 -10.71 8.62 8.02
CA GLN A 59 -9.39 9.15 8.29
C GLN A 59 -9.29 9.70 9.72
N GLY A 60 -8.08 9.76 10.25
CA GLY A 60 -7.83 10.25 11.61
C GLY A 60 -8.11 9.23 12.70
N ARG A 61 -8.31 7.96 12.38
CA ARG A 61 -8.62 6.89 13.33
C ARG A 61 -7.53 5.82 13.44
N GLY A 62 -6.35 6.09 12.88
CA GLY A 62 -5.24 5.13 12.94
C GLY A 62 -5.32 3.98 11.94
N LEU A 63 -6.22 4.01 10.96
CA LEU A 63 -6.39 2.92 10.01
C LEU A 63 -5.20 2.79 9.07
N GLY A 64 -4.60 3.90 8.63
CA GLY A 64 -3.38 3.88 7.83
C GLY A 64 -2.24 3.20 8.56
N SER A 65 -2.08 3.46 9.85
CA SER A 65 -1.07 2.80 10.68
C SER A 65 -1.37 1.31 10.84
N ALA A 66 -2.63 0.92 10.97
CA ALA A 66 -3.01 -0.49 11.04
C ALA A 66 -2.68 -1.23 9.74
N ILE A 67 -2.95 -0.63 8.60
CA ILE A 67 -2.57 -1.17 7.28
C ILE A 67 -1.05 -1.33 7.21
N MET A 68 -0.30 -0.31 7.60
CA MET A 68 1.17 -0.36 7.58
C MET A 68 1.72 -1.43 8.52
N SER A 69 1.15 -1.58 9.71
CA SER A 69 1.59 -2.62 10.65
C SER A 69 1.44 -4.02 10.05
N ALA A 70 0.32 -4.29 9.37
CA ALA A 70 0.10 -5.57 8.71
C ALA A 70 1.10 -5.79 7.56
N ILE A 71 1.36 -4.76 6.77
CA ILE A 71 2.34 -4.84 5.68
C ILE A 71 3.74 -5.10 6.22
N MET A 72 4.15 -4.39 7.27
CA MET A 72 5.48 -4.57 7.85
C MET A 72 5.66 -5.95 8.46
N GLU A 73 4.63 -6.50 9.07
CA GLU A 73 4.66 -7.87 9.57
C GLU A 73 4.88 -8.88 8.43
N TYR A 74 4.18 -8.69 7.32
CA TYR A 74 4.40 -9.51 6.13
C TYR A 74 5.84 -9.39 5.62
N LEU A 75 6.37 -8.18 5.52
CA LEU A 75 7.73 -7.95 5.01
C LEU A 75 8.79 -8.55 5.93
N ASP A 76 8.60 -8.49 7.23
CA ASP A 76 9.53 -9.06 8.19
C ASP A 76 9.67 -10.58 8.00
N GLU A 77 8.61 -11.25 7.58
CA GLU A 77 8.63 -12.69 7.33
C GLU A 77 9.08 -13.03 5.91
N ALA A 78 8.67 -12.26 4.93
CA ALA A 78 8.79 -12.62 3.51
C ALA A 78 10.01 -12.01 2.83
N ALA A 79 10.44 -10.81 3.22
CA ALA A 79 11.52 -10.11 2.53
C ALA A 79 12.89 -10.62 3.00
N PRO A 80 13.73 -11.12 2.08
CA PRO A 80 15.10 -11.50 2.43
C PRO A 80 15.92 -10.30 2.88
N LYS A 81 16.98 -10.56 3.62
CA LYS A 81 17.91 -9.52 4.03
C LYS A 81 18.48 -8.81 2.79
N GLY A 82 18.47 -7.49 2.83
CA GLY A 82 18.96 -6.69 1.72
C GLY A 82 17.95 -6.41 0.62
N ALA A 83 16.74 -6.94 0.72
CA ALA A 83 15.69 -6.60 -0.23
C ALA A 83 15.40 -5.10 -0.22
N TYR A 84 15.14 -4.54 -1.40
CA TYR A 84 14.82 -3.13 -1.54
C TYR A 84 13.30 -2.95 -1.44
N ILE A 85 12.88 -2.18 -0.45
CA ILE A 85 11.45 -1.93 -0.18
C ILE A 85 11.18 -0.46 -0.45
N THR A 86 10.29 -0.16 -1.38
CA THR A 86 10.03 1.21 -1.82
C THR A 86 8.55 1.54 -1.79
N LEU A 87 8.26 2.83 -1.83
CA LEU A 87 6.92 3.37 -2.03
C LEU A 87 6.99 4.81 -2.54
N MET A 88 5.91 5.27 -3.14
CA MET A 88 5.74 6.67 -3.49
C MET A 88 4.87 7.30 -2.40
N ALA A 89 5.45 8.18 -1.59
CA ALA A 89 4.78 8.71 -0.41
C ALA A 89 3.98 9.98 -0.73
N ASP A 90 2.67 9.88 -0.60
CA ASP A 90 1.77 11.04 -0.62
C ASP A 90 1.54 11.62 0.79
N VAL A 91 1.75 10.81 1.83
CA VAL A 91 1.68 11.22 3.24
C VAL A 91 2.96 10.74 3.94
N PRO A 92 4.10 11.41 3.73
CA PRO A 92 5.39 10.94 4.25
C PRO A 92 5.40 10.67 5.76
N GLU A 93 4.68 11.44 6.55
CA GLU A 93 4.64 11.29 8.01
C GLU A 93 4.22 9.90 8.44
N LEU A 94 3.32 9.26 7.71
CA LEU A 94 2.88 7.91 8.00
C LEU A 94 4.04 6.93 7.87
N TYR A 95 4.78 7.01 6.77
CA TYR A 95 5.82 6.03 6.45
C TYR A 95 7.09 6.21 7.27
N LEU A 96 7.41 7.45 7.62
CA LEU A 96 8.56 7.73 8.49
C LEU A 96 8.45 7.00 9.83
N LYS A 97 7.24 6.82 10.34
CA LYS A 97 7.01 6.09 11.60
C LYS A 97 7.41 4.62 11.52
N PHE A 98 7.46 4.06 10.33
CA PHE A 98 7.77 2.66 10.12
C PHE A 98 9.19 2.42 9.59
N GLY A 99 10.04 3.44 9.67
CA GLY A 99 11.45 3.31 9.32
C GLY A 99 11.79 3.62 7.87
N PHE A 100 10.82 4.06 7.08
CA PHE A 100 11.10 4.52 5.72
C PHE A 100 11.84 5.84 5.76
N LYS A 101 12.70 6.05 4.79
CA LYS A 101 13.52 7.26 4.64
C LYS A 101 13.31 7.82 3.25
N PHE A 102 13.48 9.13 3.12
CA PHE A 102 13.48 9.74 1.79
C PHE A 102 14.65 9.21 0.97
N SER A 103 14.40 8.90 -0.29
CA SER A 103 15.46 8.44 -1.19
C SER A 103 16.38 9.56 -1.66
N ARG A 104 15.93 10.80 -1.53
CA ARG A 104 16.76 11.98 -1.84
C ARG A 104 17.94 12.08 -0.89
N PRO A 105 19.09 12.62 -1.32
CA PRO A 105 19.42 13.13 -2.68
C PRO A 105 19.87 12.07 -3.66
N ALA A 106 20.05 10.80 -3.22
CA ALA A 106 20.60 9.75 -4.09
C ALA A 106 19.69 9.40 -5.26
N SER A 107 18.37 9.50 -5.06
CA SER A 107 17.37 9.21 -6.09
C SER A 107 16.13 10.07 -5.89
N GLU A 108 15.24 10.04 -6.86
CA GLU A 108 14.01 10.80 -6.85
C GLU A 108 12.87 9.95 -7.40
N GLY A 109 11.70 10.02 -6.78
CA GLY A 109 10.51 9.35 -7.29
C GLY A 109 10.09 9.95 -8.61
N MET A 110 9.79 9.10 -9.59
CA MET A 110 9.33 9.50 -10.91
C MET A 110 8.23 8.55 -11.35
N TYR A 111 7.30 9.04 -12.17
CA TYR A 111 6.21 8.23 -12.65
C TYR A 111 5.86 8.54 -14.10
N LEU A 112 5.28 7.56 -14.76
CA LEU A 112 4.66 7.70 -16.07
C LEU A 112 3.31 6.99 -16.01
N LEU A 113 2.27 7.67 -16.44
CA LEU A 113 0.96 7.04 -16.62
C LEU A 113 0.80 6.64 -18.09
N GLN A 114 0.39 5.41 -18.30
CA GLN A 114 0.14 4.93 -19.66
C GLN A 114 -1.06 5.69 -20.23
N PRO A 115 -0.92 6.38 -21.38
CA PRO A 115 -1.99 7.15 -21.99
C PRO A 115 -3.10 6.27 -22.57
#